data_6cb17e267ea51a5a3398ab55997a701d
#
_entry.id   6cb17e267ea51a5a3398ab55997a701d
#
_cell.length_a   1.000
_cell.length_b   1.000
_cell.length_c   1.000
_cell.angle_alpha   90.00
_cell.angle_beta   90.00
_cell.angle_gamma   90.00
#
_symmetry.space_group_name_H-M   'P 1'
#
loop_
_entity.id
_entity.type
_entity.pdbx_description
1 polymer ?
#
loop_
_entity_poly.entity_id
_entity_poly.type
_entity_poly.pdbx_seq_one_letter_code
_entity_poly.pdbx_strand_id
1 'polypeptide(L)'
;MRVAAAALAMLLLLTQRAWAVEVSATAAVLMDCGTGRILYEKNADRRMLIASTTKILTALVVLEDCGMQQEVNVTGRHMAEGSSMYLKIGEKVTVESLLYGLMLSSGNDAALALAEACGGEARCVRRMNELAEEIGMNGSHFENPNGLDGEAHYSTARDMAKLAAYAAENPTFMRICSTVTAQTGGRSLKNHNRLLRELEGCMGMKTGYTKAAGRTLVSCVERDGRTLVAVTLQDGNDW
;
A
#
# COMPACT_ATOMS: atom_id res chain seq x y z
N MET A 1 -7.58 -59.00 -3.36
CA MET A 1 -8.20 -58.07 -2.41
C MET A 1 -7.25 -56.95 -1.93
N ARG A 2 -6.01 -57.22 -1.54
CA ARG A 2 -5.06 -56.18 -1.05
C ARG A 2 -4.66 -55.15 -2.07
N VAL A 3 -4.51 -55.50 -3.35
CA VAL A 3 -4.15 -54.59 -4.44
C VAL A 3 -5.28 -53.65 -4.80
N ALA A 4 -6.53 -54.13 -4.79
CA ALA A 4 -7.72 -53.33 -5.04
C ALA A 4 -7.98 -52.30 -3.91
N ALA A 5 -7.70 -52.63 -2.68
CA ALA A 5 -7.82 -51.74 -1.54
C ALA A 5 -6.75 -50.62 -1.57
N ALA A 6 -5.52 -50.93 -1.99
CA ALA A 6 -4.46 -49.96 -2.16
C ALA A 6 -4.75 -48.98 -3.31
N ALA A 7 -5.28 -49.48 -4.43
CA ALA A 7 -5.69 -48.62 -5.57
C ALA A 7 -6.85 -47.69 -5.20
N LEU A 8 -7.84 -48.14 -4.42
CA LEU A 8 -8.95 -47.34 -3.96
C LEU A 8 -8.49 -46.27 -2.95
N ALA A 9 -7.56 -46.60 -2.04
CA ALA A 9 -6.97 -45.61 -1.11
C ALA A 9 -6.14 -44.56 -1.86
N MET A 10 -5.43 -44.92 -2.94
CA MET A 10 -4.68 -44.00 -3.76
C MET A 10 -5.61 -43.08 -4.59
N LEU A 11 -6.75 -43.59 -5.05
CA LEU A 11 -7.77 -42.81 -5.75
C LEU A 11 -8.44 -41.78 -4.82
N LEU A 12 -8.68 -42.15 -3.55
CA LEU A 12 -9.26 -41.25 -2.54
C LEU A 12 -8.33 -40.11 -2.12
N LEU A 13 -7.01 -40.29 -2.22
CA LEU A 13 -6.01 -39.24 -1.96
C LEU A 13 -5.94 -38.19 -3.08
N LEU A 14 -6.41 -38.53 -4.29
CA LEU A 14 -6.41 -37.62 -5.45
C LEU A 14 -7.63 -36.68 -5.52
N THR A 15 -8.62 -36.86 -4.65
CA THR A 15 -9.85 -36.06 -4.66
C THR A 15 -9.88 -34.93 -3.62
N GLN A 16 -8.76 -34.57 -3.05
CA GLN A 16 -8.70 -33.32 -2.28
C GLN A 16 -8.83 -32.14 -3.27
N ARG A 17 -10.06 -31.76 -3.60
CA ARG A 17 -10.34 -30.48 -4.23
C ARG A 17 -9.85 -29.41 -3.28
N ALA A 18 -8.67 -28.89 -3.52
CA ALA A 18 -8.29 -27.62 -2.95
C ALA A 18 -9.35 -26.61 -3.40
N TRP A 19 -10.12 -26.06 -2.48
CA TRP A 19 -11.02 -24.96 -2.75
C TRP A 19 -10.13 -23.81 -3.16
N ALA A 20 -10.03 -23.54 -4.48
CA ALA A 20 -9.32 -22.39 -4.97
C ALA A 20 -10.09 -21.15 -4.47
N VAL A 21 -9.42 -20.29 -3.72
CA VAL A 21 -9.97 -18.99 -3.36
C VAL A 21 -10.06 -18.19 -4.64
N GLU A 22 -11.29 -17.89 -5.10
CA GLU A 22 -11.51 -16.99 -6.21
C GLU A 22 -11.47 -15.54 -5.70
N VAL A 23 -10.62 -14.73 -6.31
CA VAL A 23 -10.48 -13.29 -6.03
C VAL A 23 -10.94 -12.53 -7.27
N SER A 24 -11.84 -11.54 -7.11
CA SER A 24 -12.37 -10.70 -8.17
C SER A 24 -11.31 -9.76 -8.79
N ALA A 25 -10.28 -9.40 -8.04
CA ALA A 25 -9.18 -8.57 -8.52
C ALA A 25 -8.48 -9.15 -9.74
N THR A 26 -8.02 -8.29 -10.65
CA THR A 26 -7.26 -8.68 -11.85
C THR A 26 -5.91 -9.28 -11.49
N ALA A 27 -5.22 -8.73 -10.47
CA ALA A 27 -4.01 -9.30 -9.90
C ALA A 27 -4.08 -9.29 -8.37
N ALA A 28 -3.53 -10.32 -7.73
CA ALA A 28 -3.49 -10.42 -6.28
C ALA A 28 -2.29 -11.23 -5.79
N VAL A 29 -1.83 -10.91 -4.57
CA VAL A 29 -0.82 -11.66 -3.83
C VAL A 29 -1.21 -11.73 -2.36
N LEU A 30 -1.05 -12.90 -1.73
CA LEU A 30 -1.01 -13.06 -0.28
C LEU A 30 0.38 -13.59 0.09
N MET A 31 1.07 -12.89 0.99
CA MET A 31 2.43 -13.22 1.40
C MET A 31 2.56 -13.23 2.93
N ASP A 32 3.29 -14.18 3.46
CA ASP A 32 3.74 -14.22 4.84
C ASP A 32 5.00 -13.32 4.96
N CYS A 33 4.91 -12.27 5.77
CA CYS A 33 5.99 -11.29 5.91
C CYS A 33 7.23 -11.88 6.58
N GLY A 34 7.07 -12.78 7.56
CA GLY A 34 8.19 -13.34 8.31
C GLY A 34 9.07 -14.27 7.48
N THR A 35 8.51 -14.90 6.45
CA THR A 35 9.21 -15.89 5.61
C THR A 35 9.40 -15.42 4.16
N GLY A 36 8.70 -14.36 3.73
CA GLY A 36 8.63 -13.94 2.33
C GLY A 36 7.87 -14.93 1.42
N ARG A 37 7.24 -15.96 1.99
CA ARG A 37 6.56 -17.02 1.22
C ARG A 37 5.25 -16.50 0.65
N ILE A 38 5.06 -16.69 -0.65
CA ILE A 38 3.77 -16.45 -1.33
C ILE A 38 2.83 -17.61 -1.00
N LEU A 39 1.67 -17.29 -0.44
CA LEU A 39 0.62 -18.23 -0.06
C LEU A 39 -0.48 -18.32 -1.13
N TYR A 40 -0.69 -17.24 -1.87
CA TYR A 40 -1.62 -17.14 -2.99
C TYR A 40 -1.12 -16.12 -3.99
N GLU A 41 -1.31 -16.38 -5.28
CA GLU A 41 -1.03 -15.41 -6.34
C GLU A 41 -1.96 -15.57 -7.52
N LYS A 42 -2.28 -14.43 -8.15
CA LYS A 42 -3.03 -14.30 -9.39
C LYS A 42 -2.42 -13.18 -10.19
N ASN A 43 -1.92 -13.46 -11.39
CA ASN A 43 -1.27 -12.46 -12.26
C ASN A 43 -0.25 -11.57 -11.51
N ALA A 44 0.50 -12.16 -10.57
CA ALA A 44 1.31 -11.45 -9.58
C ALA A 44 2.34 -10.49 -10.19
N ASP A 45 2.87 -10.81 -11.37
CA ASP A 45 3.92 -10.05 -12.05
C ASP A 45 3.40 -9.13 -13.17
N ARG A 46 2.07 -9.05 -13.33
CA ARG A 46 1.46 -8.13 -14.31
C ARG A 46 1.66 -6.69 -13.86
N ARG A 47 2.27 -5.85 -14.71
CA ARG A 47 2.38 -4.40 -14.49
C ARG A 47 1.01 -3.75 -14.59
N MET A 48 0.66 -2.98 -13.59
CA MET A 48 -0.65 -2.34 -13.46
C MET A 48 -0.52 -0.96 -12.83
N LEU A 49 -1.48 -0.10 -13.08
CA LEU A 49 -1.67 1.13 -12.32
C LEU A 49 -2.07 0.79 -10.89
N ILE A 50 -1.49 1.47 -9.93
CA ILE A 50 -1.62 1.15 -8.50
C ILE A 50 -2.28 2.24 -7.68
N ALA A 51 -2.62 3.36 -8.32
CA ALA A 51 -3.26 4.51 -7.68
C ALA A 51 -2.54 4.91 -6.36
N SER A 52 -3.30 5.34 -5.37
CA SER A 52 -2.78 5.83 -4.08
C SER A 52 -2.09 4.77 -3.20
N THR A 53 -1.99 3.50 -3.61
CA THR A 53 -1.12 2.55 -2.91
C THR A 53 0.37 2.91 -3.07
N THR A 54 0.72 3.72 -4.07
CA THR A 54 2.01 4.44 -4.24
C THR A 54 2.46 5.13 -2.96
N LYS A 55 1.52 5.69 -2.19
CA LYS A 55 1.79 6.48 -0.99
C LYS A 55 2.46 5.70 0.15
N ILE A 56 2.44 4.36 0.09
CA ILE A 56 3.24 3.52 1.00
C ILE A 56 4.72 3.81 0.80
N LEU A 57 5.18 3.79 -0.45
CA LEU A 57 6.58 4.05 -0.78
C LEU A 57 6.96 5.52 -0.48
N THR A 58 6.08 6.46 -0.82
CA THR A 58 6.27 7.88 -0.48
C THR A 58 6.44 8.08 1.02
N ALA A 59 5.60 7.45 1.84
CA ALA A 59 5.70 7.54 3.30
C ALA A 59 7.03 6.98 3.83
N LEU A 60 7.51 5.87 3.28
CA LEU A 60 8.80 5.27 3.67
C LEU A 60 9.97 6.19 3.35
N VAL A 61 10.04 6.73 2.12
CA VAL A 61 11.09 7.69 1.74
C VAL A 61 11.08 8.92 2.65
N VAL A 62 9.90 9.44 2.99
CA VAL A 62 9.76 10.58 3.91
C VAL A 62 10.24 10.22 5.31
N LEU A 63 9.94 9.03 5.80
CA LEU A 63 10.37 8.57 7.13
C LEU A 63 11.89 8.35 7.21
N GLU A 64 12.56 8.06 6.10
CA GLU A 64 14.00 7.93 6.01
C GLU A 64 14.71 9.29 5.89
N ASP A 65 14.18 10.19 5.06
CA ASP A 65 14.87 11.42 4.65
C ASP A 65 14.49 12.65 5.51
N CYS A 66 13.37 12.64 6.24
CA CYS A 66 12.81 13.84 6.87
C CYS A 66 12.57 13.68 8.38
N GLY A 67 12.78 14.76 9.12
CA GLY A 67 12.41 14.83 10.54
C GLY A 67 10.90 15.00 10.73
N MET A 68 10.28 14.24 11.63
CA MET A 68 8.84 14.28 11.91
C MET A 68 8.31 15.67 12.29
N GLN A 69 9.13 16.48 12.97
CA GLN A 69 8.78 17.84 13.40
C GLN A 69 9.22 18.92 12.41
N GLN A 70 9.82 18.54 11.27
CA GLN A 70 10.11 19.48 10.19
C GLN A 70 8.81 20.10 9.69
N GLU A 71 8.78 21.42 9.56
CA GLU A 71 7.62 22.15 9.02
C GLU A 71 7.75 22.39 7.51
N VAL A 72 6.66 22.24 6.81
CA VAL A 72 6.49 22.60 5.41
C VAL A 72 5.59 23.82 5.30
N ASN A 73 6.04 24.83 4.57
CA ASN A 73 5.20 25.98 4.21
C ASN A 73 4.36 25.61 2.99
N VAL A 74 3.04 25.54 3.17
CA VAL A 74 2.13 25.17 2.09
C VAL A 74 2.03 26.27 1.05
N THR A 75 2.24 25.91 -0.20
CA THR A 75 2.14 26.81 -1.37
C THR A 75 1.14 26.31 -2.40
N GLY A 76 0.85 27.10 -3.42
CA GLY A 76 -0.02 26.69 -4.52
C GLY A 76 0.48 25.45 -5.29
N ARG A 77 1.78 25.11 -5.21
CA ARG A 77 2.37 23.90 -5.82
C ARG A 77 1.91 22.61 -5.18
N HIS A 78 1.45 22.67 -3.94
CA HIS A 78 0.96 21.48 -3.20
C HIS A 78 -0.51 21.20 -3.46
N MET A 79 -1.21 22.07 -4.19
CA MET A 79 -2.61 21.85 -4.56
C MET A 79 -2.69 20.82 -5.68
N ALA A 80 -3.43 19.75 -5.45
CA ALA A 80 -3.56 18.63 -6.39
C ALA A 80 -5.02 18.17 -6.48
N GLU A 81 -5.37 17.61 -7.62
CA GLU A 81 -6.68 16.97 -7.82
C GLU A 81 -6.83 15.68 -7.00
N GLY A 82 -8.09 15.29 -6.77
CA GLY A 82 -8.46 14.04 -6.11
C GLY A 82 -8.52 14.15 -4.59
N SER A 83 -8.10 13.11 -3.88
CA SER A 83 -8.16 13.07 -2.42
C SER A 83 -7.23 14.09 -1.78
N SER A 84 -7.70 14.76 -0.72
CA SER A 84 -6.99 15.86 -0.06
C SER A 84 -7.13 15.78 1.45
N MET A 85 -6.13 16.25 2.18
CA MET A 85 -6.28 16.60 3.60
C MET A 85 -6.71 18.07 3.80
N TYR A 86 -6.98 18.77 2.70
CA TYR A 86 -7.43 20.17 2.67
C TYR A 86 -6.40 21.15 3.23
N LEU A 87 -5.17 21.07 2.71
CA LEU A 87 -4.12 22.06 3.00
C LEU A 87 -4.52 23.46 2.51
N LYS A 88 -4.09 24.49 3.26
CA LYS A 88 -4.35 25.90 2.92
C LYS A 88 -3.04 26.58 2.57
N ILE A 89 -3.04 27.35 1.47
CA ILE A 89 -1.86 28.14 1.07
C ILE A 89 -1.49 29.11 2.20
N GLY A 90 -0.20 29.11 2.56
CA GLY A 90 0.37 29.95 3.60
C GLY A 90 0.39 29.32 5.00
N GLU A 91 -0.23 28.15 5.21
CA GLU A 91 -0.11 27.45 6.49
C GLU A 91 1.22 26.71 6.62
N LYS A 92 1.62 26.44 7.85
CA LYS A 92 2.76 25.59 8.20
C LYS A 92 2.24 24.28 8.78
N VAL A 93 2.74 23.16 8.26
CA VAL A 93 2.30 21.82 8.67
C VAL A 93 3.54 20.94 8.87
N THR A 94 3.56 20.18 9.96
CA THR A 94 4.66 19.25 10.22
C THR A 94 4.62 18.03 9.31
N VAL A 95 5.78 17.44 9.05
CA VAL A 95 5.91 16.17 8.30
C VAL A 95 5.03 15.08 8.94
N GLU A 96 4.97 14.99 10.27
CA GLU A 96 4.10 14.03 10.94
C GLU A 96 2.63 14.23 10.58
N SER A 97 2.13 15.46 10.65
CA SER A 97 0.74 15.77 10.27
C SER A 97 0.45 15.47 8.81
N LEU A 98 1.41 15.74 7.92
CA LEU A 98 1.31 15.42 6.50
C LEU A 98 1.30 13.91 6.24
N LEU A 99 2.09 13.11 6.98
CA LEU A 99 2.07 11.65 6.89
C LEU A 99 0.71 11.07 7.31
N TYR A 100 0.09 11.61 8.37
CA TYR A 100 -1.29 11.24 8.71
C TYR A 100 -2.26 11.61 7.58
N GLY A 101 -2.14 12.80 6.99
CA GLY A 101 -2.95 13.22 5.83
C GLY A 101 -2.76 12.30 4.62
N LEU A 102 -1.51 11.94 4.33
CA LEU A 102 -1.12 11.03 3.27
C LEU A 102 -1.79 9.65 3.41
N MET A 103 -1.68 9.05 4.59
CA MET A 103 -2.11 7.68 4.81
C MET A 103 -3.62 7.56 5.10
N LEU A 104 -4.20 8.42 5.95
CA LEU A 104 -5.59 8.31 6.37
C LEU A 104 -6.55 8.87 5.31
N SER A 105 -6.31 10.12 4.87
CA SER A 105 -7.17 10.81 3.90
C SER A 105 -6.73 10.61 2.45
N SER A 106 -5.63 9.89 2.24
CA SER A 106 -5.04 9.69 0.89
C SER A 106 -4.68 11.03 0.21
N GLY A 107 -4.31 12.07 0.98
CA GLY A 107 -4.11 13.43 0.50
C GLY A 107 -3.03 13.51 -0.59
N ASN A 108 -3.42 13.95 -1.80
CA ASN A 108 -2.48 14.24 -2.88
C ASN A 108 -1.71 15.54 -2.59
N ASP A 109 -2.36 16.49 -1.96
CA ASP A 109 -1.76 17.71 -1.41
C ASP A 109 -0.69 17.39 -0.36
N ALA A 110 -0.97 16.46 0.55
CA ALA A 110 0.01 15.98 1.53
C ALA A 110 1.21 15.31 0.86
N ALA A 111 0.99 14.51 -0.20
CA ALA A 111 2.08 13.86 -0.94
C ALA A 111 3.04 14.87 -1.56
N LEU A 112 2.53 15.92 -2.20
CA LEU A 112 3.34 16.98 -2.80
C LEU A 112 4.09 17.81 -1.74
N ALA A 113 3.42 18.13 -0.62
CA ALA A 113 4.05 18.84 0.50
C ALA A 113 5.18 18.00 1.14
N LEU A 114 5.00 16.69 1.28
CA LEU A 114 6.01 15.76 1.76
C LEU A 114 7.19 15.64 0.77
N ALA A 115 6.89 15.59 -0.52
CA ALA A 115 7.94 15.59 -1.54
C ALA A 115 8.80 16.87 -1.50
N GLU A 116 8.19 18.02 -1.21
CA GLU A 116 8.93 19.28 -0.98
C GLU A 116 9.84 19.18 0.25
N ALA A 117 9.37 18.56 1.35
CA ALA A 117 10.18 18.30 2.54
C ALA A 117 11.42 17.45 2.24
N CYS A 118 11.31 16.50 1.31
CA CYS A 118 12.42 15.65 0.84
C CYS A 118 13.35 16.36 -0.18
N GLY A 119 13.19 17.68 -0.40
CA GLY A 119 14.02 18.46 -1.32
C GLY A 119 13.46 18.55 -2.75
N GLY A 120 12.14 18.43 -2.90
CA GLY A 120 11.39 18.60 -4.13
C GLY A 120 10.93 17.30 -4.77
N GLU A 121 9.87 17.39 -5.58
CA GLU A 121 9.21 16.25 -6.19
C GLU A 121 10.16 15.35 -6.99
N ALA A 122 11.01 15.95 -7.82
CA ALA A 122 11.96 15.18 -8.64
C ALA A 122 12.97 14.38 -7.81
N ARG A 123 13.41 14.92 -6.66
CA ARG A 123 14.29 14.20 -5.74
C ARG A 123 13.54 13.09 -5.03
N CYS A 124 12.34 13.38 -4.54
CA CYS A 124 11.50 12.39 -3.87
C CYS A 124 11.21 11.19 -4.79
N VAL A 125 10.83 11.44 -6.05
CA VAL A 125 10.58 10.38 -7.04
C VAL A 125 11.84 9.56 -7.33
N ARG A 126 13.01 10.18 -7.45
CA ARG A 126 14.26 9.41 -7.57
C ARG A 126 14.49 8.50 -6.38
N ARG A 127 14.35 9.03 -5.13
CA ARG A 127 14.48 8.22 -3.91
C ARG A 127 13.46 7.08 -3.85
N MET A 128 12.22 7.31 -4.31
CA MET A 128 11.21 6.26 -4.43
C MET A 128 11.68 5.13 -5.34
N ASN A 129 12.22 5.43 -6.52
CA ASN A 129 12.71 4.41 -7.44
C ASN A 129 13.97 3.71 -6.92
N GLU A 130 14.89 4.44 -6.28
CA GLU A 130 16.06 3.86 -5.61
C GLU A 130 15.64 2.87 -4.50
N LEU A 131 14.74 3.27 -3.60
CA LEU A 131 14.23 2.39 -2.55
C LEU A 131 13.46 1.18 -3.14
N ALA A 132 12.70 1.39 -4.21
CA ALA A 132 12.03 0.30 -4.91
C ALA A 132 13.05 -0.73 -5.47
N GLU A 133 14.17 -0.28 -6.02
CA GLU A 133 15.26 -1.15 -6.48
C GLU A 133 15.92 -1.89 -5.30
N GLU A 134 16.21 -1.20 -4.19
CA GLU A 134 16.76 -1.79 -2.96
C GLU A 134 15.86 -2.90 -2.38
N ILE A 135 14.55 -2.71 -2.42
CA ILE A 135 13.55 -3.71 -1.99
C ILE A 135 13.42 -4.86 -3.02
N GLY A 136 13.94 -4.69 -4.23
CA GLY A 136 13.81 -5.66 -5.32
C GLY A 136 12.47 -5.62 -6.03
N MET A 137 11.85 -4.44 -6.18
CA MET A 137 10.62 -4.20 -6.93
C MET A 137 10.89 -4.05 -8.43
N ASN A 138 11.43 -5.10 -9.06
CA ASN A 138 11.96 -5.07 -10.43
C ASN A 138 10.89 -4.87 -11.53
N GLY A 139 9.63 -5.04 -11.19
CA GLY A 139 8.48 -4.82 -12.09
C GLY A 139 7.81 -3.46 -11.91
N SER A 140 8.43 -2.51 -11.20
CA SER A 140 7.82 -1.25 -10.77
C SER A 140 8.59 -0.05 -11.25
N HIS A 141 7.88 1.07 -11.46
CA HIS A 141 8.46 2.38 -11.71
C HIS A 141 7.48 3.47 -11.25
N PHE A 142 8.00 4.54 -10.68
CA PHE A 142 7.24 5.63 -10.09
C PHE A 142 7.58 6.97 -10.75
N GLU A 143 6.56 7.74 -11.11
CA GLU A 143 6.70 9.07 -11.75
C GLU A 143 6.28 10.22 -10.82
N ASN A 144 5.48 9.91 -9.78
CA ASN A 144 4.96 10.92 -8.86
C ASN A 144 4.76 10.33 -7.46
N PRO A 145 4.67 11.19 -6.40
CA PRO A 145 4.56 10.72 -5.02
C PRO A 145 3.12 10.41 -4.58
N ASN A 146 2.10 10.73 -5.40
CA ASN A 146 0.70 10.64 -5.00
C ASN A 146 -0.07 9.46 -5.63
N GLY A 147 0.47 8.85 -6.70
CA GLY A 147 -0.14 7.72 -7.39
C GLY A 147 -1.21 8.12 -8.41
N LEU A 148 -1.18 9.33 -8.92
CA LEU A 148 -1.94 9.70 -10.11
C LEU A 148 -1.40 8.93 -11.32
N ASP A 149 -2.30 8.63 -12.26
CA ASP A 149 -1.97 7.82 -13.43
C ASP A 149 -0.89 8.53 -14.29
N GLY A 150 0.09 7.76 -14.74
CA GLY A 150 1.18 8.19 -15.61
C GLY A 150 1.57 7.07 -16.56
N GLU A 151 2.20 7.40 -17.71
CA GLU A 151 2.57 6.41 -18.73
C GLU A 151 3.58 5.38 -18.22
N ALA A 152 4.50 5.82 -17.36
CA ALA A 152 5.50 4.95 -16.73
C ALA A 152 5.27 4.76 -15.21
N HIS A 153 4.07 5.08 -14.68
CA HIS A 153 3.73 4.87 -13.27
C HIS A 153 3.02 3.55 -13.07
N TYR A 154 3.75 2.51 -12.70
CA TYR A 154 3.20 1.15 -12.54
C TYR A 154 3.92 0.34 -11.46
N SER A 155 3.26 -0.71 -11.01
CA SER A 155 3.86 -1.77 -10.18
C SER A 155 3.19 -3.11 -10.47
N THR A 156 3.57 -4.14 -9.72
CA THR A 156 2.98 -5.47 -9.75
C THR A 156 2.44 -5.84 -8.38
N ALA A 157 1.50 -6.78 -8.29
CA ALA A 157 0.99 -7.25 -7.00
C ALA A 157 2.10 -7.87 -6.14
N ARG A 158 3.08 -8.56 -6.77
CA ARG A 158 4.24 -9.12 -6.09
C ARG A 158 5.15 -8.04 -5.51
N ASP A 159 5.47 -7.01 -6.27
CA ASP A 159 6.33 -5.93 -5.80
C ASP A 159 5.65 -5.10 -4.70
N MET A 160 4.34 -4.86 -4.83
CA MET A 160 3.56 -4.21 -3.77
C MET A 160 3.50 -5.05 -2.48
N ALA A 161 3.54 -6.38 -2.59
CA ALA A 161 3.62 -7.25 -1.41
C ALA A 161 5.01 -7.18 -0.74
N LYS A 162 6.11 -7.10 -1.53
CA LYS A 162 7.45 -6.85 -0.99
C LYS A 162 7.53 -5.49 -0.28
N LEU A 163 7.01 -4.45 -0.93
CA LEU A 163 6.92 -3.11 -0.34
C LEU A 163 6.15 -3.12 0.98
N ALA A 164 5.01 -3.82 1.03
CA ALA A 164 4.20 -3.93 2.23
C ALA A 164 4.92 -4.69 3.35
N ALA A 165 5.64 -5.76 3.04
CA ALA A 165 6.45 -6.49 4.03
C ALA A 165 7.58 -5.61 4.58
N TYR A 166 8.29 -4.89 3.73
CA TYR A 166 9.32 -3.93 4.14
C TYR A 166 8.72 -2.82 5.03
N ALA A 167 7.56 -2.26 4.63
CA ALA A 167 6.86 -1.24 5.41
C ALA A 167 6.39 -1.75 6.77
N ALA A 168 6.02 -3.02 6.88
CA ALA A 168 5.56 -3.63 8.13
C ALA A 168 6.67 -3.68 9.22
N GLU A 169 7.94 -3.62 8.83
CA GLU A 169 9.08 -3.55 9.76
C GLU A 169 9.29 -2.15 10.36
N ASN A 170 8.66 -1.11 9.78
CA ASN A 170 8.80 0.26 10.28
C ASN A 170 7.69 0.59 11.29
N PRO A 171 8.00 0.71 12.60
CA PRO A 171 6.98 0.92 13.63
C PRO A 171 6.27 2.27 13.52
N THR A 172 6.93 3.31 13.00
CA THR A 172 6.31 4.62 12.79
C THR A 172 5.32 4.58 11.64
N PHE A 173 5.69 3.93 10.53
CA PHE A 173 4.77 3.70 9.41
C PHE A 173 3.53 2.92 9.88
N MET A 174 3.75 1.81 10.60
CA MET A 174 2.64 0.96 11.07
C MET A 174 1.73 1.71 12.03
N ARG A 175 2.28 2.49 12.97
CA ARG A 175 1.50 3.35 13.87
C ARG A 175 0.60 4.33 13.10
N ILE A 176 1.11 4.96 12.04
CA ILE A 176 0.34 5.91 11.24
C ILE A 176 -0.73 5.19 10.42
N CYS A 177 -0.38 4.16 9.66
CA CYS A 177 -1.32 3.50 8.74
C CYS A 177 -2.41 2.69 9.45
N SER A 178 -2.17 2.21 10.70
CA SER A 178 -3.17 1.52 11.53
C SER A 178 -4.12 2.48 12.27
N THR A 179 -3.82 3.78 12.27
CA THR A 179 -4.68 4.77 12.94
C THR A 179 -6.01 4.91 12.21
N VAL A 180 -7.12 4.74 12.93
CA VAL A 180 -8.49 4.86 12.40
C VAL A 180 -8.90 6.32 12.24
N THR A 181 -8.60 7.15 13.24
CA THR A 181 -8.86 8.61 13.22
C THR A 181 -7.73 9.34 13.90
N ALA A 182 -7.40 10.54 13.42
CA ALA A 182 -6.39 11.39 14.01
C ALA A 182 -6.84 12.85 14.04
N GLN A 183 -6.50 13.56 15.12
CA GLN A 183 -6.60 15.01 15.20
C GLN A 183 -5.20 15.60 15.05
N THR A 184 -4.91 16.21 13.90
CA THR A 184 -3.55 16.70 13.60
C THR A 184 -3.60 17.81 12.55
N GLY A 185 -2.66 18.76 12.61
CA GLY A 185 -2.61 19.88 11.67
C GLY A 185 -3.92 20.70 11.64
N GLY A 186 -4.62 20.80 12.77
CA GLY A 186 -5.93 21.47 12.86
C GLY A 186 -7.08 20.76 12.14
N ARG A 187 -6.93 19.44 11.82
CA ARG A 187 -7.89 18.64 11.05
C ARG A 187 -8.27 17.37 11.79
N SER A 188 -9.50 16.91 11.56
CA SER A 188 -9.96 15.57 11.91
C SER A 188 -9.84 14.68 10.68
N LEU A 189 -8.91 13.72 10.71
CA LEU A 189 -8.63 12.79 9.61
C LEU A 189 -9.22 11.43 9.93
N LYS A 190 -9.86 10.80 8.94
CA LYS A 190 -10.43 9.44 9.05
C LYS A 190 -9.79 8.53 8.01
N ASN A 191 -9.34 7.37 8.44
CA ASN A 191 -8.75 6.38 7.55
C ASN A 191 -9.80 5.79 6.61
N HIS A 192 -9.51 5.82 5.32
CA HIS A 192 -10.37 5.27 4.28
C HIS A 192 -10.39 3.73 4.28
N ASN A 193 -9.38 3.08 4.87
CA ASN A 193 -9.33 1.62 4.97
C ASN A 193 -10.35 1.11 6.00
N ARG A 194 -11.48 0.57 5.51
CA ARG A 194 -12.54 0.03 6.35
C ARG A 194 -12.13 -1.23 7.10
N LEU A 195 -11.18 -2.01 6.54
CA LEU A 195 -10.72 -3.25 7.16
C LEU A 195 -10.13 -3.04 8.56
N LEU A 196 -9.62 -1.83 8.86
CA LEU A 196 -9.19 -1.48 10.23
C LEU A 196 -10.30 -1.61 11.29
N ARG A 197 -11.57 -1.63 10.88
CA ARG A 197 -12.73 -1.75 11.77
C ARG A 197 -13.51 -3.04 11.57
N GLU A 198 -13.31 -3.71 10.43
CA GLU A 198 -14.14 -4.84 9.98
C GLU A 198 -13.38 -6.16 10.04
N LEU A 199 -12.05 -6.14 10.00
CA LEU A 199 -11.20 -7.33 10.00
C LEU A 199 -10.32 -7.35 11.25
N GLU A 200 -10.55 -8.35 12.10
CA GLU A 200 -9.73 -8.58 13.29
C GLU A 200 -8.26 -8.79 12.95
N GLY A 201 -7.36 -8.12 13.67
CA GLY A 201 -5.93 -8.16 13.43
C GLY A 201 -5.45 -7.28 12.28
N CYS A 202 -6.34 -6.53 11.60
CA CYS A 202 -5.93 -5.62 10.52
C CYS A 202 -5.13 -4.43 11.08
N MET A 203 -3.95 -4.23 10.53
CA MET A 203 -3.03 -3.15 10.89
C MET A 203 -2.86 -2.09 9.78
N GLY A 204 -3.65 -2.14 8.75
CA GLY A 204 -3.56 -1.22 7.60
C GLY A 204 -3.59 -2.00 6.30
N MET A 205 -3.05 -1.51 5.15
CA MET A 205 -2.20 -0.28 5.03
C MET A 205 -2.92 0.81 4.23
N LYS A 206 -3.08 0.59 2.89
CA LYS A 206 -3.49 1.67 1.99
C LYS A 206 -4.49 1.20 0.93
N THR A 207 -5.50 2.02 0.73
CA THR A 207 -6.47 1.94 -0.37
C THR A 207 -6.07 2.86 -1.51
N GLY A 208 -6.44 2.51 -2.74
CA GLY A 208 -6.24 3.37 -3.90
C GLY A 208 -7.36 3.21 -4.92
N TYR A 209 -7.64 4.30 -5.63
CA TYR A 209 -8.59 4.32 -6.71
C TYR A 209 -8.27 5.44 -7.70
N THR A 210 -8.21 5.11 -8.96
CA THR A 210 -8.41 6.02 -10.09
C THR A 210 -9.36 5.36 -11.08
N LYS A 211 -9.90 6.12 -12.00
CA LYS A 211 -10.79 5.56 -13.02
C LYS A 211 -10.09 4.50 -13.89
N ALA A 212 -8.80 4.67 -14.16
CA ALA A 212 -8.01 3.74 -14.97
C ALA A 212 -7.47 2.56 -14.15
N ALA A 213 -6.99 2.79 -12.93
CA ALA A 213 -6.46 1.73 -12.06
C ALA A 213 -7.55 0.79 -11.51
N GLY A 214 -8.80 1.27 -11.41
CA GLY A 214 -9.81 0.58 -10.61
C GLY A 214 -9.47 0.64 -9.12
N ARG A 215 -10.08 -0.21 -8.30
CA ARG A 215 -9.81 -0.30 -6.86
C ARG A 215 -8.54 -1.09 -6.60
N THR A 216 -7.68 -0.56 -5.75
CA THR A 216 -6.43 -1.20 -5.31
C THR A 216 -6.38 -1.19 -3.79
N LEU A 217 -5.86 -2.26 -3.21
CA LEU A 217 -5.74 -2.38 -1.76
C LEU A 217 -4.45 -3.11 -1.41
N VAL A 218 -3.73 -2.56 -0.43
CA VAL A 218 -2.65 -3.24 0.27
C VAL A 218 -3.07 -3.35 1.73
N SER A 219 -3.18 -4.57 2.24
CA SER A 219 -3.58 -4.86 3.62
C SER A 219 -2.48 -5.59 4.35
N CYS A 220 -2.37 -5.34 5.66
CA CYS A 220 -1.52 -6.07 6.59
C CYS A 220 -2.37 -6.55 7.75
N VAL A 221 -2.22 -7.82 8.10
CA VAL A 221 -2.97 -8.46 9.19
C VAL A 221 -2.01 -9.26 10.06
N GLU A 222 -2.12 -9.10 11.37
CA GLU A 222 -1.44 -9.95 12.34
C GLU A 222 -2.46 -10.88 13.00
N ARG A 223 -2.20 -12.18 12.93
CA ARG A 223 -3.00 -13.21 13.59
C ARG A 223 -2.15 -14.42 13.96
N ASP A 224 -2.34 -14.93 15.18
CA ASP A 224 -1.63 -16.12 15.69
C ASP A 224 -0.10 -16.01 15.56
N GLY A 225 0.46 -14.82 15.81
CA GLY A 225 1.90 -14.54 15.72
C GLY A 225 2.44 -14.53 14.29
N ARG A 226 1.58 -14.45 13.29
CA ARG A 226 1.97 -14.30 11.87
C ARG A 226 1.50 -12.97 11.32
N THR A 227 2.37 -12.31 10.58
CA THR A 227 2.04 -11.11 9.82
C THR A 227 1.90 -11.47 8.35
N LEU A 228 0.71 -11.24 7.81
CA LEU A 228 0.38 -11.48 6.41
C LEU A 228 0.11 -10.16 5.71
N VAL A 229 0.58 -10.03 4.48
CA VAL A 229 0.19 -8.94 3.58
C VAL A 229 -0.62 -9.48 2.42
N ALA A 230 -1.70 -8.77 2.09
CA ALA A 230 -2.53 -9.04 0.92
C ALA A 230 -2.57 -7.82 0.03
N VAL A 231 -2.38 -8.05 -1.27
CA VAL A 231 -2.46 -7.02 -2.32
C VAL A 231 -3.52 -7.43 -3.31
N THR A 232 -4.44 -6.52 -3.63
CA THR A 232 -5.38 -6.65 -4.75
C THR A 232 -5.26 -5.43 -5.65
N LEU A 233 -5.16 -5.68 -6.96
CA LEU A 233 -5.08 -4.63 -7.99
C LEU A 233 -6.22 -4.80 -8.99
N GLN A 234 -6.85 -3.66 -9.35
CA GLN A 234 -7.96 -3.58 -10.27
C GLN A 234 -9.09 -4.54 -9.88
N ASP A 235 -9.61 -4.35 -8.67
CA ASP A 235 -10.81 -5.05 -8.21
C ASP A 235 -12.05 -4.32 -8.69
N GLY A 236 -13.05 -5.08 -9.13
CA GLY A 236 -14.36 -4.54 -9.54
C GLY A 236 -15.31 -4.31 -8.37
N ASN A 237 -15.04 -4.93 -7.22
CA ASN A 237 -15.88 -4.82 -6.02
C ASN A 237 -15.36 -3.76 -5.05
N ASP A 238 -16.26 -3.26 -4.22
CA ASP A 238 -15.91 -2.36 -3.11
C ASP A 238 -15.27 -3.18 -1.96
N TRP A 239 -14.24 -2.62 -1.33
CA TRP A 239 -13.61 -3.17 -0.15
C TRP A 239 -13.97 -2.39 1.11
#